data_d38e1d03564cec010aed177b4f23fc67
#
_entry.id   d38e1d03564cec010aed177b4f23fc67
#
_cell.length_a   1.000
_cell.length_b   1.000
_cell.length_c   1.000
_cell.angle_alpha   90.00
_cell.angle_beta   90.00
_cell.angle_gamma   90.00
#
_symmetry.space_group_name_H-M   'P 1'
#
loop_
_entity.id
_entity.type
_entity.pdbx_description
1 polymer ?
#
loop_
_entity_poly.entity_id
_entity_poly.type
_entity_poly.pdbx_seq_one_letter_code
_entity_poly.pdbx_strand_id
1 'polypeptide(L)'
;MIYLQLFLSFLQIGALSFGGGYAAMPLIQAQIVTEHQWLSMSEFTDLVTIAEMTPGPIAVNSATFVGTKIAGVPGALVATAGCILPACILVTLIAKLYLKYRNIAVLQSVLGSLRPAVVAMIASAGVLILRNAFWSGAIRLSGTNWNMVALFAAAFLLLRKTKLSPILIMLLAGAANLVISLVTP
;
A
#
# COMPACT_ATOMS: atom_id res chain seq x y z
N MET A 1 -30.04 5.68 1.56
CA MET A 1 -29.22 5.02 2.63
C MET A 1 -27.84 4.53 2.13
N ILE A 2 -27.67 4.27 0.83
CA ILE A 2 -26.43 3.72 0.28
C ILE A 2 -25.17 4.59 0.53
N TYR A 3 -25.27 5.91 0.39
CA TYR A 3 -24.16 6.82 0.64
C TYR A 3 -23.66 6.78 2.09
N LEU A 4 -24.58 6.66 3.06
CA LEU A 4 -24.21 6.54 4.47
C LEU A 4 -23.50 5.21 4.75
N GLN A 5 -23.95 4.12 4.14
CA GLN A 5 -23.30 2.82 4.26
C GLN A 5 -21.89 2.84 3.65
N LEU A 6 -21.75 3.40 2.44
CA LEU A 6 -20.44 3.60 1.81
C LEU A 6 -19.52 4.44 2.70
N PHE A 7 -20.00 5.54 3.24
CA PHE A 7 -19.22 6.40 4.12
C PHE A 7 -18.75 5.68 5.37
N LEU A 8 -19.66 5.00 6.08
CA LEU A 8 -19.34 4.32 7.35
C LEU A 8 -18.41 3.12 7.15
N SER A 9 -18.62 2.31 6.11
CA SER A 9 -17.76 1.17 5.80
C SER A 9 -16.34 1.63 5.46
N PHE A 10 -16.19 2.65 4.63
CA PHE A 10 -14.88 3.18 4.29
C PHE A 10 -14.26 4.02 5.41
N LEU A 11 -15.05 4.63 6.28
CA LEU A 11 -14.55 5.25 7.51
C LEU A 11 -13.95 4.19 8.46
N GLN A 12 -14.60 3.04 8.59
CA GLN A 12 -14.09 1.92 9.38
C GLN A 12 -12.80 1.36 8.76
N ILE A 13 -12.79 1.15 7.43
CA ILE A 13 -11.60 0.72 6.71
C ILE A 13 -10.44 1.72 6.91
N GLY A 14 -10.69 3.02 6.72
CA GLY A 14 -9.68 4.05 6.90
C GLY A 14 -9.16 4.19 8.33
N ALA A 15 -10.01 3.96 9.33
CA ALA A 15 -9.64 4.01 10.75
C ALA A 15 -8.82 2.78 11.20
N LEU A 16 -9.04 1.62 10.59
CA LEU A 16 -8.44 0.35 11.01
C LEU A 16 -7.35 -0.16 10.04
N SER A 17 -7.10 0.53 8.93
CA SER A 17 -6.04 0.19 7.97
C SER A 17 -4.64 0.55 8.48
N PHE A 18 -4.13 -0.21 9.43
CA PHE A 18 -2.77 -0.06 9.92
C PHE A 18 -1.82 -1.02 9.18
N GLY A 19 -0.62 -0.54 8.82
CA GLY A 19 0.45 -1.42 8.33
C GLY A 19 0.65 -1.49 6.82
N GLY A 20 -0.08 -0.69 6.02
CA GLY A 20 0.12 -0.60 4.57
C GLY A 20 -0.96 -1.26 3.73
N GLY A 21 -0.85 -1.14 2.38
CA GLY A 21 -1.90 -1.48 1.44
C GLY A 21 -2.46 -2.90 1.57
N TYR A 22 -1.59 -3.90 1.64
CA TYR A 22 -1.99 -5.30 1.77
C TYR A 22 -2.61 -5.65 3.13
N ALA A 23 -2.22 -4.96 4.20
CA ALA A 23 -2.80 -5.20 5.53
C ALA A 23 -4.28 -4.78 5.61
N ALA A 24 -4.71 -3.85 4.76
CA ALA A 24 -6.11 -3.44 4.66
C ALA A 24 -6.99 -4.42 3.87
N MET A 25 -6.40 -5.28 3.03
CA MET A 25 -7.16 -6.17 2.12
C MET A 25 -8.18 -7.06 2.82
N PRO A 26 -7.85 -7.77 3.91
CA PRO A 26 -8.84 -8.61 4.60
C PRO A 26 -10.02 -7.80 5.13
N LEU A 27 -9.77 -6.57 5.61
CA LEU A 27 -10.82 -5.69 6.10
C LEU A 27 -11.70 -5.17 4.96
N ILE A 28 -11.10 -4.79 3.84
CA ILE A 28 -11.81 -4.36 2.62
C ILE A 28 -12.69 -5.50 2.12
N GLN A 29 -12.13 -6.71 2.00
CA GLN A 29 -12.87 -7.90 1.58
C GLN A 29 -14.06 -8.20 2.51
N ALA A 30 -13.85 -8.17 3.82
CA ALA A 30 -14.90 -8.42 4.80
C ALA A 30 -16.07 -7.44 4.64
N GLN A 31 -15.79 -6.15 4.52
CA GLN A 31 -16.81 -5.11 4.36
C GLN A 31 -17.53 -5.19 3.02
N ILE A 32 -16.80 -5.34 1.91
CA ILE A 32 -17.34 -5.18 0.57
C ILE A 32 -17.96 -6.46 0.02
N VAL A 33 -17.34 -7.62 0.30
CA VAL A 33 -17.79 -8.91 -0.22
C VAL A 33 -18.69 -9.63 0.78
N THR A 34 -18.27 -9.71 2.06
CA THR A 34 -18.95 -10.55 3.04
C THR A 34 -20.15 -9.83 3.69
N GLU A 35 -19.97 -8.61 4.16
CA GLU A 35 -20.98 -7.88 4.93
C GLU A 35 -22.02 -7.21 4.03
N HIS A 36 -21.58 -6.43 3.07
CA HIS A 36 -22.46 -5.65 2.21
C HIS A 36 -22.77 -6.31 0.87
N GLN A 37 -22.01 -7.32 0.46
CA GLN A 37 -22.15 -8.01 -0.84
C GLN A 37 -22.18 -7.06 -2.04
N TRP A 38 -21.44 -5.95 -1.96
CA TRP A 38 -21.35 -4.96 -3.05
C TRP A 38 -20.56 -5.47 -4.24
N LEU A 39 -19.60 -6.37 -4.00
CA LEU A 39 -18.81 -7.04 -5.02
C LEU A 39 -18.82 -8.55 -4.79
N SER A 40 -18.81 -9.30 -5.89
CA SER A 40 -18.46 -10.73 -5.89
C SER A 40 -16.97 -10.91 -5.60
N MET A 41 -16.54 -12.12 -5.27
CA MET A 41 -15.12 -12.42 -5.05
C MET A 41 -14.26 -12.21 -6.30
N SER A 42 -14.81 -12.50 -7.49
CA SER A 42 -14.15 -12.22 -8.76
C SER A 42 -13.90 -10.73 -8.97
N GLU A 43 -14.94 -9.93 -8.78
CA GLU A 43 -14.85 -8.46 -8.90
C GLU A 43 -13.92 -7.83 -7.85
N PHE A 44 -13.82 -8.45 -6.67
CA PHE A 44 -12.84 -8.04 -5.66
C PHE A 44 -11.41 -8.31 -6.13
N THR A 45 -11.15 -9.41 -6.82
CA THR A 45 -9.84 -9.69 -7.40
C THR A 45 -9.48 -8.68 -8.50
N ASP A 46 -10.45 -8.29 -9.34
CA ASP A 46 -10.26 -7.25 -10.34
C ASP A 46 -9.97 -5.89 -9.67
N LEU A 47 -10.71 -5.54 -8.61
CA LEU A 47 -10.47 -4.34 -7.81
C LEU A 47 -9.05 -4.30 -7.27
N VAL A 48 -8.56 -5.41 -6.70
CA VAL A 48 -7.19 -5.51 -6.17
C VAL A 48 -6.18 -5.24 -7.28
N THR A 49 -6.35 -5.88 -8.42
CA THR A 49 -5.45 -5.71 -9.58
C THR A 49 -5.44 -4.25 -10.06
N ILE A 50 -6.60 -3.62 -10.20
CA ILE A 50 -6.71 -2.21 -10.61
C ILE A 50 -6.10 -1.29 -9.55
N ALA A 51 -6.35 -1.56 -8.26
CA ALA A 51 -5.82 -0.74 -7.17
C ALA A 51 -4.29 -0.82 -7.06
N GLU A 52 -3.69 -1.95 -7.43
CA GLU A 52 -2.23 -2.11 -7.51
C GLU A 52 -1.60 -1.40 -8.71
N MET A 53 -2.30 -1.35 -9.84
CA MET A 53 -1.84 -0.62 -11.03
C MET A 53 -2.03 0.89 -10.91
N THR A 54 -2.90 1.34 -10.02
CA THR A 54 -3.21 2.76 -9.82
C THR A 54 -2.28 3.36 -8.76
N PRO A 55 -1.55 4.45 -9.06
CA PRO A 55 -0.68 5.07 -8.06
C PRO A 55 -1.52 5.64 -6.90
N GLY A 56 -1.21 5.22 -5.67
CA GLY A 56 -1.89 5.67 -4.46
C GLY A 56 -2.14 4.57 -3.44
N PRO A 57 -2.69 4.90 -2.26
CA PRO A 57 -3.03 3.92 -1.24
C PRO A 57 -4.15 2.98 -1.73
N ILE A 58 -3.96 1.67 -1.61
CA ILE A 58 -4.93 0.66 -2.05
C ILE A 58 -6.32 0.89 -1.45
N ALA A 59 -6.39 1.28 -0.16
CA ALA A 59 -7.67 1.55 0.49
C ALA A 59 -8.43 2.72 -0.16
N VAL A 60 -7.73 3.79 -0.58
CA VAL A 60 -8.32 4.95 -1.27
C VAL A 60 -8.75 4.58 -2.69
N ASN A 61 -7.91 3.84 -3.42
CA ASN A 61 -8.23 3.35 -4.76
C ASN A 61 -9.46 2.42 -4.72
N SER A 62 -9.54 1.54 -3.71
CA SER A 62 -10.70 0.66 -3.47
C SER A 62 -11.95 1.46 -3.13
N ALA A 63 -11.84 2.49 -2.29
CA ALA A 63 -12.98 3.37 -1.95
C ALA A 63 -13.55 4.05 -3.19
N THR A 64 -12.67 4.59 -4.02
CA THR A 64 -13.07 5.26 -5.27
C THR A 64 -13.72 4.28 -6.23
N PHE A 65 -13.14 3.10 -6.42
CA PHE A 65 -13.67 2.06 -7.32
C PHE A 65 -15.05 1.57 -6.88
N VAL A 66 -15.18 1.16 -5.61
CA VAL A 66 -16.45 0.65 -5.06
C VAL A 66 -17.51 1.74 -5.06
N GLY A 67 -17.16 2.94 -4.62
CA GLY A 67 -18.06 4.08 -4.62
C GLY A 67 -18.58 4.41 -6.01
N THR A 68 -17.70 4.40 -7.02
CA THR A 68 -18.08 4.61 -8.43
C THR A 68 -19.03 3.52 -8.92
N LYS A 69 -18.74 2.27 -8.60
CA LYS A 69 -19.55 1.14 -9.06
C LYS A 69 -20.95 1.12 -8.45
N ILE A 70 -21.08 1.46 -7.17
CA ILE A 70 -22.33 1.36 -6.42
C ILE A 70 -23.23 2.57 -6.60
N ALA A 71 -22.64 3.77 -6.62
CA ALA A 71 -23.42 5.00 -6.63
C ALA A 71 -22.82 6.11 -7.54
N GLY A 72 -22.02 5.72 -8.55
CA GLY A 72 -21.40 6.64 -9.49
C GLY A 72 -20.42 7.61 -8.84
N VAL A 73 -20.18 8.75 -9.47
CA VAL A 73 -19.24 9.78 -9.01
C VAL A 73 -19.54 10.28 -7.58
N PRO A 74 -20.79 10.55 -7.19
CA PRO A 74 -21.11 10.94 -5.81
C PRO A 74 -20.74 9.84 -4.80
N GLY A 75 -20.96 8.56 -5.15
CA GLY A 75 -20.55 7.42 -4.33
C GLY A 75 -19.04 7.35 -4.12
N ALA A 76 -18.27 7.58 -5.19
CA ALA A 76 -16.82 7.65 -5.12
C ALA A 76 -16.32 8.75 -4.16
N LEU A 77 -16.89 9.94 -4.25
CA LEU A 77 -16.54 11.06 -3.38
C LEU A 77 -16.84 10.75 -1.91
N VAL A 78 -18.01 10.19 -1.63
CA VAL A 78 -18.45 9.86 -0.27
C VAL A 78 -17.60 8.74 0.33
N ALA A 79 -17.34 7.66 -0.41
CA ALA A 79 -16.51 6.55 0.03
C ALA A 79 -15.07 6.99 0.29
N THR A 80 -14.49 7.76 -0.63
CA THR A 80 -13.13 8.29 -0.50
C THR A 80 -13.01 9.26 0.68
N ALA A 81 -13.99 10.15 0.87
CA ALA A 81 -14.03 11.04 2.02
C ALA A 81 -14.09 10.25 3.34
N GLY A 82 -14.92 9.20 3.42
CA GLY A 82 -14.97 8.30 4.56
C GLY A 82 -13.63 7.66 4.87
N CYS A 83 -12.94 7.15 3.85
CA CYS A 83 -11.64 6.49 3.99
C CYS A 83 -10.54 7.44 4.50
N ILE A 84 -10.51 8.69 4.05
CA ILE A 84 -9.45 9.66 4.38
C ILE A 84 -9.72 10.37 5.71
N LEU A 85 -10.98 10.58 6.07
CA LEU A 85 -11.38 11.42 7.21
C LEU A 85 -10.74 11.02 8.55
N PRO A 86 -10.65 9.74 8.96
CA PRO A 86 -9.99 9.35 10.20
C PRO A 86 -8.52 9.75 10.23
N ALA A 87 -7.80 9.53 9.13
CA ALA A 87 -6.40 9.91 9.01
C ALA A 87 -6.21 11.45 9.10
N CYS A 88 -7.07 12.21 8.43
CA CYS A 88 -7.05 13.68 8.50
C CYS A 88 -7.27 14.19 9.91
N ILE A 89 -8.24 13.64 10.65
CA ILE A 89 -8.52 14.04 12.03
C ILE A 89 -7.32 13.71 12.93
N LEU A 90 -6.83 12.46 12.87
CA LEU A 90 -5.72 12.02 13.72
C LEU A 90 -4.44 12.81 13.46
N VAL A 91 -4.05 12.97 12.19
CA VAL A 91 -2.83 13.71 11.83
C VAL A 91 -2.95 15.19 12.24
N THR A 92 -4.10 15.82 12.02
CA THR A 92 -4.32 17.21 12.42
C THR A 92 -4.27 17.39 13.94
N LEU A 93 -4.88 16.46 14.69
CA LEU A 93 -4.85 16.46 16.15
C LEU A 93 -3.42 16.29 16.67
N ILE A 94 -2.70 15.29 16.15
CA ILE A 94 -1.31 15.03 16.52
C ILE A 94 -0.42 16.23 16.17
N ALA A 95 -0.61 16.84 15.00
CA ALA A 95 0.16 18.02 14.59
C ALA A 95 -0.06 19.21 15.54
N LYS A 96 -1.33 19.48 15.92
CA LYS A 96 -1.66 20.52 16.90
C LYS A 96 -1.02 20.25 18.27
N LEU A 97 -1.12 19.02 18.76
CA LEU A 97 -0.50 18.60 20.01
C LEU A 97 1.03 18.72 19.93
N TYR A 98 1.63 18.27 18.83
CA TYR A 98 3.07 18.38 18.61
C TYR A 98 3.54 19.85 18.64
N LEU A 99 2.88 20.73 17.89
CA LEU A 99 3.26 22.15 17.87
C LEU A 99 3.15 22.82 19.25
N LYS A 100 2.14 22.43 20.05
CA LYS A 100 1.94 22.94 21.40
C LYS A 100 2.96 22.40 22.41
N TYR A 101 3.34 21.13 22.28
CA TYR A 101 4.14 20.40 23.27
C TYR A 101 5.51 19.94 22.77
N ARG A 102 5.99 20.45 21.64
CA ARG A 102 7.25 20.01 21.00
C ARG A 102 8.50 20.12 21.88
N ASN A 103 8.49 21.02 22.87
CA ASN A 103 9.61 21.25 23.78
C ASN A 103 9.59 20.33 25.01
N ILE A 104 8.59 19.47 25.18
CA ILE A 104 8.50 18.53 26.29
C ILE A 104 9.38 17.32 25.99
N ALA A 105 10.37 17.07 26.90
CA ALA A 105 11.30 15.95 26.75
C ALA A 105 10.62 14.58 26.59
N VAL A 106 9.50 14.38 27.27
CA VAL A 106 8.69 13.14 27.16
C VAL A 106 8.20 12.92 25.73
N LEU A 107 7.68 13.94 25.04
CA LEU A 107 7.20 13.81 23.67
C LEU A 107 8.35 13.47 22.70
N GLN A 108 9.51 14.12 22.87
CA GLN A 108 10.69 13.83 22.07
C GLN A 108 11.21 12.40 22.30
N SER A 109 11.17 11.95 23.56
CA SER A 109 11.55 10.59 23.93
C SER A 109 10.62 9.54 23.28
N VAL A 110 9.31 9.75 23.32
CA VAL A 110 8.31 8.87 22.66
C VAL A 110 8.52 8.84 21.15
N LEU A 111 8.67 9.99 20.51
CA LEU A 111 8.93 10.05 19.06
C LEU A 111 10.28 9.41 18.70
N GLY A 112 11.29 9.56 19.56
CA GLY A 112 12.59 8.90 19.41
C GLY A 112 12.48 7.39 19.46
N SER A 113 11.69 6.84 20.38
CA SER A 113 11.47 5.39 20.50
C SER A 113 10.60 4.79 19.38
N LEU A 114 9.79 5.59 18.67
CA LEU A 114 9.04 5.14 17.51
C LEU A 114 9.88 4.99 16.23
N ARG A 115 11.01 5.70 16.13
CA ARG A 115 11.88 5.63 14.94
C ARG A 115 12.37 4.21 14.61
N PRO A 116 12.89 3.42 15.57
CA PRO A 116 13.29 2.05 15.30
C PRO A 116 12.13 1.17 14.83
N ALA A 117 10.93 1.37 15.37
CA ALA A 117 9.73 0.63 14.94
C ALA A 117 9.38 0.92 13.48
N VAL A 118 9.41 2.19 13.06
CA VAL A 118 9.18 2.59 11.66
C VAL A 118 10.23 1.96 10.74
N VAL A 119 11.51 2.00 11.12
CA VAL A 119 12.59 1.37 10.35
C VAL A 119 12.37 -0.15 10.22
N ALA A 120 11.97 -0.82 11.31
CA ALA A 120 11.66 -2.24 11.29
C ALA A 120 10.46 -2.58 10.39
N MET A 121 9.42 -1.74 10.38
CA MET A 121 8.26 -1.92 9.48
C MET A 121 8.66 -1.76 8.01
N ILE A 122 9.47 -0.75 7.68
CA ILE A 122 9.99 -0.54 6.31
C ILE A 122 10.87 -1.73 5.90
N ALA A 123 11.75 -2.19 6.77
CA ALA A 123 12.61 -3.34 6.49
C ALA A 123 11.77 -4.62 6.28
N SER A 124 10.76 -4.85 7.11
CA SER A 124 9.84 -5.98 6.98
C SER A 124 9.09 -5.96 5.65
N ALA A 125 8.57 -4.78 5.26
CA ALA A 125 7.93 -4.61 3.96
C ALA A 125 8.90 -4.89 2.80
N GLY A 126 10.14 -4.40 2.88
CA GLY A 126 11.18 -4.67 1.91
C GLY A 126 11.48 -6.17 1.77
N VAL A 127 11.60 -6.88 2.89
CA VAL A 127 11.81 -8.34 2.90
C VAL A 127 10.62 -9.08 2.25
N LEU A 128 9.38 -8.67 2.53
CA LEU A 128 8.19 -9.27 1.91
C LEU A 128 8.17 -9.08 0.39
N ILE A 129 8.50 -7.87 -0.09
CA ILE A 129 8.59 -7.59 -1.53
C ILE A 129 9.67 -8.45 -2.18
N LEU A 130 10.87 -8.51 -1.58
CA LEU A 130 11.96 -9.35 -2.09
C LEU A 130 11.58 -10.83 -2.11
N ARG A 131 10.93 -11.32 -1.06
CA ARG A 131 10.43 -12.69 -1.01
C ARG A 131 9.48 -12.98 -2.18
N ASN A 132 8.50 -12.12 -2.42
CA ASN A 132 7.54 -12.31 -3.50
C ASN A 132 8.18 -12.20 -4.89
N ALA A 133 9.19 -11.33 -5.05
CA ALA A 133 9.92 -11.18 -6.31
C ALA A 133 10.84 -12.38 -6.62
N PHE A 134 11.46 -12.96 -5.59
CA PHE A 134 12.45 -14.05 -5.77
C PHE A 134 11.82 -15.44 -5.76
N TRP A 135 10.70 -15.63 -5.04
CA TRP A 135 10.03 -16.93 -4.89
C TRP A 135 8.51 -16.79 -5.12
N SER A 136 8.00 -17.47 -6.10
CA SER A 136 6.56 -17.52 -6.40
C SER A 136 5.75 -18.42 -5.44
N GLY A 137 6.35 -18.84 -4.31
CA GLY A 137 5.71 -19.74 -3.34
C GLY A 137 6.62 -20.06 -2.16
N ALA A 138 6.83 -21.35 -1.87
CA ALA A 138 7.74 -21.76 -0.80
C ALA A 138 9.20 -21.40 -1.12
N ILE A 139 9.94 -20.95 -0.11
CA ILE A 139 11.35 -20.60 -0.24
C ILE A 139 12.14 -21.88 -0.52
N ARG A 140 12.52 -22.10 -1.77
CA ARG A 140 13.35 -23.21 -2.24
C ARG A 140 14.39 -22.69 -3.21
N LEU A 141 15.63 -23.15 -3.08
CA LEU A 141 16.74 -22.76 -3.97
C LEU A 141 16.48 -23.11 -5.44
N SER A 142 15.78 -24.22 -5.69
CA SER A 142 15.38 -24.65 -7.04
C SER A 142 14.28 -23.80 -7.68
N GLY A 143 13.51 -23.07 -6.88
CA GLY A 143 12.44 -22.17 -7.35
C GLY A 143 12.80 -20.69 -7.31
N THR A 144 14.08 -20.36 -7.09
CA THR A 144 14.54 -18.98 -7.03
C THR A 144 14.65 -18.38 -8.42
N ASN A 145 14.01 -17.22 -8.61
CA ASN A 145 14.15 -16.46 -9.86
C ASN A 145 15.48 -15.70 -9.87
N TRP A 146 16.53 -16.34 -10.38
CA TRP A 146 17.89 -15.80 -10.43
C TRP A 146 18.00 -14.53 -11.25
N ASN A 147 17.16 -14.37 -12.28
CA ASN A 147 17.10 -13.15 -13.08
C ASN A 147 16.68 -11.95 -12.22
N MET A 148 15.67 -12.12 -11.36
CA MET A 148 15.22 -11.06 -10.44
C MET A 148 16.28 -10.77 -9.37
N VAL A 149 16.98 -11.79 -8.88
CA VAL A 149 18.09 -11.59 -7.92
C VAL A 149 19.23 -10.79 -8.55
N ALA A 150 19.63 -11.12 -9.76
CA ALA A 150 20.68 -10.40 -10.48
C ALA A 150 20.26 -8.94 -10.78
N LEU A 151 19.02 -8.75 -11.21
CA LEU A 151 18.47 -7.44 -11.52
C LEU A 151 18.39 -6.55 -10.27
N PHE A 152 17.97 -7.12 -9.13
CA PHE A 152 17.98 -6.44 -7.84
C PHE A 152 19.38 -6.05 -7.41
N ALA A 153 20.35 -6.97 -7.49
CA ALA A 153 21.73 -6.69 -7.12
C ALA A 153 22.34 -5.58 -8.01
N ALA A 154 22.09 -5.61 -9.32
CA ALA A 154 22.53 -4.58 -10.24
C ALA A 154 21.90 -3.22 -9.92
N ALA A 155 20.57 -3.16 -9.72
CA ALA A 155 19.87 -1.93 -9.36
C ALA A 155 20.35 -1.36 -8.02
N PHE A 156 20.58 -2.21 -7.02
CA PHE A 156 21.09 -1.81 -5.71
C PHE A 156 22.50 -1.24 -5.79
N LEU A 157 23.41 -1.87 -6.57
CA LEU A 157 24.77 -1.37 -6.80
C LEU A 157 24.76 -0.05 -7.54
N LEU A 158 23.90 0.11 -8.55
CA LEU A 158 23.71 1.38 -9.27
C LEU A 158 23.25 2.49 -8.32
N LEU A 159 22.25 2.22 -7.47
CA LEU A 159 21.77 3.16 -6.45
C LEU A 159 22.87 3.61 -5.48
N ARG A 160 23.74 2.67 -5.08
CA ARG A 160 24.84 2.97 -4.15
C ARG A 160 26.02 3.70 -4.78
N LYS A 161 26.37 3.38 -6.03
CA LYS A 161 27.58 3.89 -6.71
C LYS A 161 27.33 5.10 -7.59
N THR A 162 26.09 5.34 -8.03
CA THR A 162 25.75 6.44 -8.92
C THR A 162 24.83 7.44 -8.24
N LYS A 163 24.79 8.66 -8.77
CA LYS A 163 23.86 9.73 -8.33
C LYS A 163 22.55 9.74 -9.15
N LEU A 164 22.25 8.64 -9.83
CA LEU A 164 21.03 8.51 -10.61
C LEU A 164 19.79 8.53 -9.73
N SER A 165 18.70 9.11 -10.22
CA SER A 165 17.44 9.12 -9.48
C SER A 165 16.90 7.69 -9.34
N PRO A 166 16.28 7.34 -8.20
CA PRO A 166 15.66 6.03 -8.02
C PRO A 166 14.63 5.69 -9.10
N ILE A 167 13.89 6.69 -9.58
CA ILE A 167 12.90 6.54 -10.66
C ILE A 167 13.56 6.06 -11.96
N LEU A 168 14.71 6.64 -12.33
CA LEU A 168 15.43 6.23 -13.54
C LEU A 168 15.93 4.78 -13.43
N ILE A 169 16.44 4.40 -12.24
CA ILE A 169 16.89 3.02 -12.01
C ILE A 169 15.73 2.03 -12.06
N MET A 170 14.55 2.40 -11.54
CA MET A 170 13.33 1.57 -11.65
C MET A 170 12.92 1.37 -13.11
N LEU A 171 12.92 2.44 -13.93
CA LEU A 171 12.62 2.37 -15.36
C LEU A 171 13.62 1.49 -16.11
N LEU A 172 14.92 1.64 -15.83
CA LEU A 172 15.97 0.82 -16.44
C LEU A 172 15.83 -0.67 -16.04
N ALA A 173 15.56 -0.94 -14.76
CA ALA A 173 15.33 -2.30 -14.27
C ALA A 173 14.08 -2.93 -14.90
N GLY A 174 12.99 -2.16 -15.04
CA GLY A 174 11.77 -2.60 -15.72
C GLY A 174 12.02 -2.93 -17.20
N ALA A 175 12.72 -2.05 -17.92
CA ALA A 175 13.09 -2.27 -19.33
C ALA A 175 14.00 -3.50 -19.49
N ALA A 176 15.00 -3.66 -18.61
CA ALA A 176 15.89 -4.82 -18.63
C ALA A 176 15.11 -6.13 -18.36
N ASN A 177 14.15 -6.12 -17.42
CA ASN A 177 13.31 -7.27 -17.15
C ASN A 177 12.45 -7.66 -18.35
N LEU A 178 11.88 -6.70 -19.06
CA LEU A 178 11.12 -6.94 -20.30
C LEU A 178 11.99 -7.60 -21.37
N VAL A 179 13.22 -7.12 -21.58
CA VAL A 179 14.16 -7.71 -22.54
C VAL A 179 14.51 -9.15 -22.13
N ILE A 180 14.79 -9.38 -20.86
CA ILE A 180 15.11 -10.74 -20.35
C ILE A 180 13.91 -11.67 -20.58
N SER A 181 12.69 -11.23 -20.26
CA SER A 181 11.47 -12.01 -20.44
C SER A 181 11.16 -12.34 -21.91
N LEU A 182 11.58 -11.47 -22.86
CA LEU A 182 11.42 -11.75 -24.30
C LEU A 182 12.47 -12.72 -24.83
N VAL A 183 13.64 -12.79 -24.22
CA VAL A 183 14.78 -13.63 -24.66
C VAL A 183 14.75 -15.00 -23.96
N THR A 184 14.21 -15.08 -22.76
CA THR A 184 14.07 -16.32 -21.97
C THR A 184 12.59 -16.65 -21.73
N PRO A 185 11.92 -17.31 -22.71
CA PRO A 185 10.53 -17.69 -22.58
C PRO A 185 10.29 -18.78 -21.51
#